data_be3112335ecfe0fe925fe64d9accb7fc
#
_entry.id   be3112335ecfe0fe925fe64d9accb7fc
#
_cell.length_a   1.000
_cell.length_b   1.000
_cell.length_c   1.000
_cell.angle_alpha   90.00
_cell.angle_beta   90.00
_cell.angle_gamma   90.00
#
_symmetry.space_group_name_H-M   'P 1'
#
loop_
_entity.id
_entity.type
_entity.pdbx_description
1 polymer ?
#
loop_
_entity_poly.entity_id
_entity_poly.type
_entity_poly.pdbx_seq_one_letter_code
_entity_poly.pdbx_strand_id
1 'polypeptide(L)'
;MGTWSTGLYQNDMSSDVKDDYICKLKAGKDDETALREILSEYQYELEDIDCKYDIYLALADTLWKKGRLTESFKVKALEMLEEDRISERWESEKIRKERSRVLDKLKAELESPMPERKKVPVHKPYVTGWKQGEVYYFEVKQEVEGYEKYLGWYAMFYVDRLFQQDWNVRGVDDEVAEAYFFMAKDKPQSIEDFKKARPVCFSKGKDSRRYKAKIVERSKRKRPKDLTLLGSCESFQPPKHNDKITELFFWMEPDFRSMLRGYEY
;
A
#
# COMPACT_ATOMS: atom_id res chain seq x y z
N MET A 1 -15.83 12.61 4.60
CA MET A 1 -14.59 12.92 3.83
C MET A 1 -14.36 14.41 3.94
N GLY A 2 -13.15 14.86 4.23
CA GLY A 2 -12.86 16.26 4.52
C GLY A 2 -12.29 16.99 3.32
N THR A 3 -12.87 18.16 3.00
CA THR A 3 -12.24 19.13 2.10
C THR A 3 -11.42 20.08 2.95
N TRP A 4 -10.09 20.10 2.75
CA TRP A 4 -9.17 20.89 3.57
C TRP A 4 -8.90 22.29 3.00
N SER A 5 -9.14 22.51 1.70
CA SER A 5 -8.93 23.78 1.00
C SER A 5 -9.53 23.74 -0.41
N THR A 6 -9.40 24.85 -1.14
CA THR A 6 -9.93 25.06 -2.50
C THR A 6 -9.11 24.40 -3.62
N GLY A 7 -7.94 23.83 -3.31
CA GLY A 7 -7.05 23.20 -4.29
C GLY A 7 -7.61 21.90 -4.86
N LEU A 8 -7.24 21.57 -6.09
CA LEU A 8 -7.76 20.40 -6.82
C LEU A 8 -7.54 19.07 -6.08
N TYR A 9 -6.40 18.91 -5.41
CA TYR A 9 -6.02 17.70 -4.66
C TYR A 9 -5.96 17.92 -3.14
N GLN A 10 -6.75 18.86 -2.63
CA GLN A 10 -6.82 19.13 -1.20
C GLN A 10 -8.12 18.55 -0.60
N ASN A 11 -8.46 17.36 -1.03
CA ASN A 11 -9.49 16.49 -0.49
C ASN A 11 -9.12 15.03 -0.79
N ASP A 12 -9.67 14.11 0.01
CA ASP A 12 -9.40 12.68 -0.12
C ASP A 12 -9.88 12.15 -1.48
N MET A 13 -11.10 12.54 -1.89
CA MET A 13 -11.74 12.07 -3.13
C MET A 13 -10.86 12.29 -4.37
N SER A 14 -10.35 13.51 -4.56
CA SER A 14 -9.49 13.83 -5.71
C SER A 14 -8.18 13.04 -5.71
N SER A 15 -7.62 12.78 -4.51
CA SER A 15 -6.38 12.02 -4.37
C SER A 15 -6.63 10.54 -4.65
N ASP A 16 -7.70 9.99 -4.09
CA ASP A 16 -8.04 8.57 -4.23
C ASP A 16 -8.35 8.22 -5.69
N VAL A 17 -9.21 8.99 -6.35
CA VAL A 17 -9.60 8.73 -7.74
C VAL A 17 -8.42 8.84 -8.71
N LYS A 18 -7.51 9.79 -8.49
CA LYS A 18 -6.26 9.90 -9.23
C LYS A 18 -5.39 8.66 -9.05
N ASP A 19 -5.18 8.24 -7.80
CA ASP A 19 -4.29 7.14 -7.47
C ASP A 19 -4.88 5.80 -7.95
N ASP A 20 -6.20 5.61 -7.83
CA ASP A 20 -6.91 4.45 -8.36
C ASP A 20 -6.82 4.37 -9.89
N TYR A 21 -6.99 5.50 -10.62
CA TYR A 21 -6.79 5.51 -12.06
C TYR A 21 -5.36 5.09 -12.44
N ILE A 22 -4.35 5.62 -11.75
CA ILE A 22 -2.96 5.23 -11.98
C ILE A 22 -2.73 3.76 -11.64
N CYS A 23 -3.38 3.22 -10.61
CA CYS A 23 -3.34 1.79 -10.28
C CYS A 23 -3.92 0.93 -11.40
N LYS A 24 -5.04 1.31 -12.03
CA LYS A 24 -5.58 0.59 -13.19
C LYS A 24 -4.58 0.53 -14.34
N LEU A 25 -3.91 1.65 -14.65
CA LEU A 25 -2.85 1.66 -15.68
C LEU A 25 -1.65 0.77 -15.28
N LYS A 26 -1.25 0.80 -14.01
CA LYS A 26 -0.18 -0.10 -13.50
C LYS A 26 -0.61 -1.57 -13.53
N ALA A 27 -1.88 -1.87 -13.38
CA ALA A 27 -2.44 -3.21 -13.56
C ALA A 27 -2.51 -3.65 -15.04
N GLY A 28 -2.10 -2.79 -15.98
CA GLY A 28 -2.04 -3.11 -17.41
C GLY A 28 -3.33 -2.85 -18.17
N LYS A 29 -4.31 -2.17 -17.56
CA LYS A 29 -5.53 -1.77 -18.27
C LYS A 29 -5.19 -0.70 -19.31
N ASP A 30 -5.87 -0.75 -20.46
CA ASP A 30 -5.84 0.34 -21.44
C ASP A 30 -6.58 1.58 -20.91
N ASP A 31 -6.40 2.71 -21.59
CA ASP A 31 -6.91 4.01 -21.13
C ASP A 31 -8.45 4.05 -21.02
N GLU A 32 -9.15 3.44 -21.98
CA GLU A 32 -10.61 3.42 -22.03
C GLU A 32 -11.17 2.53 -20.93
N THR A 33 -10.61 1.33 -20.78
CA THR A 33 -10.99 0.39 -19.73
C THR A 33 -10.72 0.97 -18.35
N ALA A 34 -9.54 1.58 -18.12
CA ALA A 34 -9.20 2.20 -16.85
C ALA A 34 -10.17 3.33 -16.47
N LEU A 35 -10.49 4.21 -17.42
CA LEU A 35 -11.43 5.31 -17.18
C LEU A 35 -12.85 4.80 -16.91
N ARG A 36 -13.35 3.85 -17.69
CA ARG A 36 -14.67 3.25 -17.51
C ARG A 36 -14.80 2.55 -16.16
N GLU A 37 -13.80 1.77 -15.76
CA GLU A 37 -13.80 1.09 -14.46
C GLU A 37 -13.82 2.10 -13.31
N ILE A 38 -13.02 3.17 -13.36
CA ILE A 38 -13.03 4.22 -12.34
C ILE A 38 -14.39 4.89 -12.24
N LEU A 39 -14.97 5.32 -13.34
CA LEU A 39 -16.30 5.96 -13.34
C LEU A 39 -17.39 5.01 -12.80
N SER A 40 -17.26 3.71 -13.04
CA SER A 40 -18.17 2.70 -12.48
C SER A 40 -17.94 2.47 -10.97
N GLU A 41 -16.69 2.44 -10.51
CA GLU A 41 -16.35 2.26 -9.09
C GLU A 41 -16.81 3.43 -8.22
N TYR A 42 -16.77 4.64 -8.76
CA TYR A 42 -17.19 5.88 -8.09
C TYR A 42 -18.62 6.31 -8.45
N GLN A 43 -19.46 5.40 -8.97
CA GLN A 43 -20.80 5.72 -9.44
C GLN A 43 -21.67 6.40 -8.38
N TYR A 44 -21.63 5.97 -7.12
CA TYR A 44 -22.42 6.55 -6.04
C TYR A 44 -21.93 7.96 -5.67
N GLU A 45 -20.62 8.16 -5.66
CA GLU A 45 -19.99 9.45 -5.37
C GLU A 45 -20.22 10.47 -6.52
N LEU A 46 -20.40 9.98 -7.75
CA LEU A 46 -20.75 10.82 -8.89
C LEU A 46 -22.19 11.38 -8.84
N GLU A 47 -23.07 10.77 -8.04
CA GLU A 47 -24.41 11.28 -7.76
C GLU A 47 -24.39 12.37 -6.66
N ASP A 48 -23.34 12.43 -5.86
CA ASP A 48 -23.15 13.43 -4.80
C ASP A 48 -22.53 14.71 -5.37
N ILE A 49 -23.23 15.84 -5.20
CA ILE A 49 -22.78 17.15 -5.68
C ILE A 49 -21.46 17.59 -5.07
N ASP A 50 -21.15 17.16 -3.84
CA ASP A 50 -19.90 17.50 -3.16
C ASP A 50 -18.70 16.70 -3.69
N CYS A 51 -18.96 15.54 -4.30
CA CYS A 51 -17.92 14.62 -4.77
C CYS A 51 -17.74 14.66 -6.30
N LYS A 52 -18.82 14.79 -7.06
CA LYS A 52 -18.78 14.64 -8.53
C LYS A 52 -17.80 15.57 -9.22
N TYR A 53 -17.71 16.84 -8.78
CA TYR A 53 -16.78 17.80 -9.36
C TYR A 53 -15.34 17.41 -9.09
N ASP A 54 -15.06 16.98 -7.86
CA ASP A 54 -13.71 16.59 -7.46
C ASP A 54 -13.24 15.36 -8.26
N ILE A 55 -14.12 14.39 -8.52
CA ILE A 55 -13.84 13.21 -9.35
C ILE A 55 -13.53 13.60 -10.78
N TYR A 56 -14.46 14.32 -11.46
CA TYR A 56 -14.27 14.69 -12.86
C TYR A 56 -13.06 15.57 -13.08
N LEU A 57 -12.84 16.57 -12.22
CA LEU A 57 -11.75 17.52 -12.37
C LEU A 57 -10.38 16.89 -12.07
N ALA A 58 -10.28 16.03 -11.05
CA ALA A 58 -9.05 15.31 -10.75
C ALA A 58 -8.70 14.29 -11.85
N LEU A 59 -9.71 13.60 -12.41
CA LEU A 59 -9.48 12.70 -13.54
C LEU A 59 -9.02 13.48 -14.77
N ALA A 60 -9.69 14.60 -15.11
CA ALA A 60 -9.33 15.41 -16.27
C ALA A 60 -7.88 15.91 -16.18
N ASP A 61 -7.48 16.46 -15.04
CA ASP A 61 -6.12 16.90 -14.78
C ASP A 61 -5.10 15.73 -14.90
N THR A 62 -5.45 14.59 -14.33
CA THR A 62 -4.60 13.39 -14.37
C THR A 62 -4.44 12.86 -15.79
N LEU A 63 -5.54 12.76 -16.53
CA LEU A 63 -5.55 12.32 -17.93
C LEU A 63 -4.75 13.28 -18.81
N TRP A 64 -4.96 14.59 -18.66
CA TRP A 64 -4.21 15.60 -19.41
C TRP A 64 -2.73 15.52 -19.12
N LYS A 65 -2.31 15.52 -17.85
CA LYS A 65 -0.90 15.41 -17.45
C LYS A 65 -0.20 14.12 -17.92
N LYS A 66 -0.99 13.07 -18.17
CA LYS A 66 -0.49 11.80 -18.71
C LYS A 66 -0.58 11.72 -20.24
N GLY A 67 -1.11 12.72 -20.91
CA GLY A 67 -1.31 12.71 -22.36
C GLY A 67 -2.35 11.67 -22.80
N ARG A 68 -3.46 11.53 -22.04
CA ARG A 68 -4.48 10.49 -22.21
C ARG A 68 -5.91 11.04 -22.22
N LEU A 69 -6.07 12.36 -22.16
CA LEU A 69 -7.37 13.00 -22.12
C LEU A 69 -8.06 12.88 -23.50
N THR A 70 -9.23 12.28 -23.53
CA THR A 70 -10.07 12.24 -24.74
C THR A 70 -10.88 13.52 -24.87
N GLU A 71 -11.24 13.90 -26.10
CA GLU A 71 -12.07 15.11 -26.33
C GLU A 71 -13.43 15.02 -25.64
N SER A 72 -14.07 13.84 -25.66
CA SER A 72 -15.35 13.63 -24.98
C SER A 72 -15.27 13.84 -23.48
N PHE A 73 -14.21 13.34 -22.83
CA PHE A 73 -14.02 13.52 -21.39
C PHE A 73 -13.63 14.98 -21.07
N LYS A 74 -12.85 15.64 -21.93
CA LYS A 74 -12.49 17.05 -21.79
C LYS A 74 -13.74 17.93 -21.79
N VAL A 75 -14.66 17.73 -22.75
CA VAL A 75 -15.93 18.47 -22.82
C VAL A 75 -16.70 18.29 -21.50
N LYS A 76 -16.84 17.05 -21.03
CA LYS A 76 -17.53 16.76 -19.76
C LYS A 76 -16.86 17.42 -18.56
N ALA A 77 -15.54 17.39 -18.50
CA ALA A 77 -14.77 18.03 -17.41
C ALA A 77 -14.94 19.55 -17.42
N LEU A 78 -14.97 20.19 -18.58
CA LEU A 78 -15.21 21.64 -18.72
C LEU A 78 -16.64 22.01 -18.28
N GLU A 79 -17.64 21.19 -18.58
CA GLU A 79 -19.01 21.35 -18.05
C GLU A 79 -18.99 21.29 -16.51
N MET A 80 -18.37 20.26 -15.92
CA MET A 80 -18.26 20.10 -14.48
C MET A 80 -17.51 21.25 -13.82
N LEU A 81 -16.50 21.80 -14.49
CA LEU A 81 -15.75 22.96 -14.02
C LEU A 81 -16.65 24.21 -13.91
N GLU A 82 -17.48 24.48 -14.92
CA GLU A 82 -18.39 25.62 -14.89
C GLU A 82 -19.54 25.41 -13.88
N GLU A 83 -20.02 24.17 -13.72
CA GLU A 83 -20.99 23.84 -12.66
C GLU A 83 -20.40 24.04 -11.26
N ASP A 84 -19.15 23.59 -11.00
CA ASP A 84 -18.47 23.79 -9.71
C ASP A 84 -18.29 25.27 -9.39
N ARG A 85 -18.00 26.10 -10.40
CA ARG A 85 -17.81 27.55 -10.26
C ARG A 85 -19.02 28.24 -9.68
N ILE A 86 -20.23 27.82 -10.07
CA ILE A 86 -21.49 28.42 -9.64
C ILE A 86 -22.18 27.65 -8.52
N SER A 87 -21.61 26.54 -8.09
CA SER A 87 -22.20 25.69 -7.05
C SER A 87 -22.20 26.39 -5.68
N GLU A 88 -23.20 26.07 -4.87
CA GLU A 88 -23.33 26.62 -3.50
C GLU A 88 -22.45 25.93 -2.46
N ARG A 89 -21.68 24.89 -2.85
CA ARG A 89 -20.82 24.15 -1.92
C ARG A 89 -19.67 24.98 -1.31
N TRP A 90 -19.39 26.15 -1.88
CA TRP A 90 -18.36 27.05 -1.37
C TRP A 90 -19.00 28.18 -0.57
N GLU A 91 -18.89 28.12 0.77
CA GLU A 91 -19.65 28.93 1.72
C GLU A 91 -19.37 30.45 1.65
N SER A 92 -18.15 30.87 1.36
CA SER A 92 -17.77 32.29 1.41
C SER A 92 -17.29 32.81 0.06
N GLU A 93 -17.49 34.12 -0.17
CA GLU A 93 -17.00 34.79 -1.38
C GLU A 93 -15.46 34.68 -1.54
N LYS A 94 -14.72 34.71 -0.43
CA LYS A 94 -13.27 34.53 -0.45
C LYS A 94 -12.90 33.15 -0.97
N ILE A 95 -13.54 32.11 -0.44
CA ILE A 95 -13.32 30.72 -0.84
C ILE A 95 -13.71 30.52 -2.32
N ARG A 96 -14.83 31.08 -2.76
CA ARG A 96 -15.24 31.02 -4.18
C ARG A 96 -14.22 31.66 -5.11
N LYS A 97 -13.66 32.82 -4.75
CA LYS A 97 -12.58 33.47 -5.53
C LYS A 97 -11.30 32.63 -5.59
N GLU A 98 -10.92 32.01 -4.48
CA GLU A 98 -9.76 31.10 -4.45
C GLU A 98 -10.01 29.87 -5.33
N ARG A 99 -11.19 29.23 -5.22
CA ARG A 99 -11.57 28.10 -6.06
C ARG A 99 -11.61 28.50 -7.54
N SER A 100 -12.20 29.64 -7.89
CA SER A 100 -12.24 30.12 -9.27
C SER A 100 -10.85 30.20 -9.90
N ARG A 101 -9.82 30.66 -9.16
CA ARG A 101 -8.42 30.68 -9.65
C ARG A 101 -7.89 29.27 -9.96
N VAL A 102 -8.25 28.29 -9.13
CA VAL A 102 -7.86 26.88 -9.36
C VAL A 102 -8.53 26.37 -10.62
N LEU A 103 -9.82 26.65 -10.78
CA LEU A 103 -10.60 26.25 -11.95
C LEU A 103 -10.10 26.93 -13.23
N ASP A 104 -9.78 28.23 -13.19
CA ASP A 104 -9.21 28.97 -14.31
C ASP A 104 -7.89 28.38 -14.78
N LYS A 105 -7.03 28.00 -13.82
CA LYS A 105 -5.77 27.35 -14.13
C LYS A 105 -6.00 25.99 -14.79
N LEU A 106 -6.89 25.16 -14.23
CA LEU A 106 -7.23 23.86 -14.81
C LEU A 106 -7.81 24.00 -16.21
N LYS A 107 -8.75 24.95 -16.41
CA LYS A 107 -9.34 25.24 -17.72
C LYS A 107 -8.27 25.57 -18.75
N ALA A 108 -7.37 26.49 -18.41
CA ALA A 108 -6.27 26.88 -19.29
C ALA A 108 -5.34 25.70 -19.61
N GLU A 109 -5.10 24.80 -18.66
CA GLU A 109 -4.33 23.55 -18.88
C GLU A 109 -5.07 22.63 -19.86
N LEU A 110 -6.36 22.35 -19.64
CA LEU A 110 -7.18 21.45 -20.49
C LEU A 110 -7.38 21.98 -21.92
N GLU A 111 -7.43 23.31 -22.10
CA GLU A 111 -7.55 23.97 -23.38
C GLU A 111 -6.22 24.11 -24.13
N SER A 112 -5.09 23.93 -23.44
CA SER A 112 -3.76 23.96 -24.05
C SER A 112 -3.45 22.66 -24.79
N PRO A 113 -2.42 22.64 -25.67
CA PRO A 113 -1.97 21.40 -26.29
C PRO A 113 -1.64 20.33 -25.27
N MET A 114 -2.27 19.15 -25.40
CA MET A 114 -2.02 18.04 -24.49
C MET A 114 -0.57 17.59 -24.57
N PRO A 115 0.09 17.30 -23.42
CA PRO A 115 1.44 16.76 -23.41
C PRO A 115 1.54 15.42 -24.12
N GLU A 116 2.76 15.05 -24.53
CA GLU A 116 3.01 13.72 -25.06
C GLU A 116 2.60 12.64 -24.06
N ARG A 117 2.10 11.50 -24.58
CA ARG A 117 1.64 10.36 -23.78
C ARG A 117 2.76 9.80 -22.92
N LYS A 118 2.62 9.92 -21.60
CA LYS A 118 3.60 9.39 -20.65
C LYS A 118 3.39 7.89 -20.42
N LYS A 119 4.48 7.14 -20.49
CA LYS A 119 4.47 5.72 -20.15
C LYS A 119 4.21 5.55 -18.65
N VAL A 120 3.22 4.74 -18.31
CA VAL A 120 3.00 4.22 -16.96
C VAL A 120 3.49 2.76 -16.97
N PRO A 121 4.55 2.42 -16.21
CA PRO A 121 5.04 1.06 -16.17
C PRO A 121 3.99 0.12 -15.60
N VAL A 122 3.75 -0.99 -16.29
CA VAL A 122 2.90 -2.07 -15.77
C VAL A 122 3.62 -2.73 -14.61
N HIS A 123 2.91 -2.91 -13.50
CA HIS A 123 3.42 -3.60 -12.33
C HIS A 123 3.59 -5.09 -12.66
N LYS A 124 4.76 -5.62 -12.34
CA LYS A 124 5.00 -7.06 -12.43
C LYS A 124 4.75 -7.67 -11.07
N PRO A 125 3.92 -8.72 -10.97
CA PRO A 125 3.71 -9.43 -9.73
C PRO A 125 5.02 -9.75 -9.02
N TYR A 126 5.09 -9.41 -7.74
CA TYR A 126 6.25 -9.70 -6.94
C TYR A 126 6.24 -11.17 -6.51
N VAL A 127 7.42 -11.80 -6.54
CA VAL A 127 7.62 -13.18 -6.09
C VAL A 127 8.71 -13.19 -5.03
N THR A 128 8.39 -13.67 -3.85
CA THR A 128 9.32 -13.73 -2.71
C THR A 128 10.48 -14.68 -3.00
N GLY A 129 10.19 -15.79 -3.65
CA GLY A 129 11.13 -16.90 -3.90
C GLY A 129 11.38 -17.76 -2.67
N TRP A 130 10.57 -17.65 -1.62
CA TRP A 130 10.55 -18.57 -0.49
C TRP A 130 9.67 -19.78 -0.78
N LYS A 131 9.79 -20.81 0.08
CA LYS A 131 8.92 -22.00 0.02
C LYS A 131 8.31 -22.25 1.38
N GLN A 132 7.12 -22.77 1.39
CA GLN A 132 6.48 -23.23 2.61
C GLN A 132 7.36 -24.26 3.32
N GLY A 133 7.46 -24.17 4.64
CA GLY A 133 8.30 -25.04 5.46
C GLY A 133 9.75 -24.57 5.59
N GLU A 134 10.22 -23.60 4.80
CA GLU A 134 11.57 -23.07 4.93
C GLU A 134 11.71 -22.22 6.20
N VAL A 135 12.90 -22.35 6.81
CA VAL A 135 13.31 -21.54 7.97
C VAL A 135 14.50 -20.68 7.57
N TYR A 136 14.38 -19.40 7.80
CA TYR A 136 15.44 -18.42 7.55
C TYR A 136 15.89 -17.79 8.85
N TYR A 137 17.13 -17.28 8.88
CA TYR A 137 17.63 -16.47 9.97
C TYR A 137 18.46 -15.29 9.47
N PHE A 138 18.57 -14.27 10.31
CA PHE A 138 19.45 -13.12 10.13
C PHE A 138 19.86 -12.55 11.49
N GLU A 139 20.96 -11.82 11.55
CA GLU A 139 21.41 -11.12 12.74
C GLU A 139 20.69 -9.79 12.91
N VAL A 140 20.27 -9.45 14.11
CA VAL A 140 19.71 -8.15 14.47
C VAL A 140 20.86 -7.15 14.56
N LYS A 141 21.15 -6.46 13.45
CA LYS A 141 22.23 -5.46 13.30
C LYS A 141 21.73 -4.04 13.41
N GLN A 142 20.43 -3.85 13.30
CA GLN A 142 19.81 -2.55 13.44
C GLN A 142 19.62 -2.23 14.90
N GLU A 143 20.18 -1.10 15.35
CA GLU A 143 19.90 -0.56 16.66
C GLU A 143 18.45 -0.09 16.73
N VAL A 144 17.70 -0.57 17.73
CA VAL A 144 16.29 -0.24 17.95
C VAL A 144 16.18 0.33 19.36
N GLU A 145 15.78 1.59 19.47
CA GLU A 145 15.65 2.32 20.73
C GLU A 145 14.84 1.54 21.78
N GLY A 146 15.44 1.33 22.94
CA GLY A 146 14.87 0.55 24.05
C GLY A 146 15.04 -0.96 23.94
N TYR A 147 15.67 -1.46 22.86
CA TYR A 147 15.92 -2.89 22.61
C TYR A 147 17.37 -3.20 22.25
N GLU A 148 18.30 -2.33 22.64
CA GLU A 148 19.73 -2.43 22.33
C GLU A 148 20.34 -3.75 22.81
N LYS A 149 19.78 -4.34 23.89
CA LYS A 149 20.19 -5.65 24.44
C LYS A 149 20.06 -6.83 23.46
N TYR A 150 19.27 -6.65 22.38
CA TYR A 150 19.08 -7.67 21.34
C TYR A 150 19.99 -7.46 20.13
N LEU A 151 20.83 -6.43 20.13
CA LEU A 151 21.85 -6.25 19.10
C LEU A 151 22.79 -7.45 19.07
N GLY A 152 23.02 -8.02 17.90
CA GLY A 152 23.80 -9.24 17.72
C GLY A 152 23.05 -10.56 18.00
N TRP A 153 21.77 -10.50 18.40
CA TRP A 153 20.93 -11.69 18.46
C TRP A 153 20.47 -12.09 17.07
N TYR A 154 19.92 -13.28 16.93
CA TYR A 154 19.43 -13.84 15.67
C TYR A 154 17.92 -13.93 15.69
N ALA A 155 17.30 -13.30 14.70
CA ALA A 155 15.90 -13.51 14.38
C ALA A 155 15.81 -14.65 13.36
N MET A 156 14.84 -15.52 13.58
CA MET A 156 14.49 -16.61 12.65
C MET A 156 13.03 -16.47 12.25
N PHE A 157 12.68 -16.92 11.07
CA PHE A 157 11.27 -17.08 10.69
C PHE A 157 11.03 -18.35 9.91
N TYR A 158 9.90 -18.97 10.20
CA TYR A 158 9.37 -20.13 9.50
C TYR A 158 8.30 -19.67 8.51
N VAL A 159 8.43 -20.01 7.26
CA VAL A 159 7.44 -19.72 6.20
C VAL A 159 6.28 -20.70 6.33
N ASP A 160 5.15 -20.25 6.88
CA ASP A 160 3.97 -21.07 7.11
C ASP A 160 3.19 -21.29 5.82
N ARG A 161 2.95 -20.23 5.05
CA ARG A 161 2.30 -20.30 3.74
C ARG A 161 2.66 -19.14 2.84
N LEU A 162 2.47 -19.35 1.54
CA LEU A 162 2.54 -18.32 0.52
C LEU A 162 1.15 -18.15 -0.10
N PHE A 163 0.79 -16.94 -0.44
CA PHE A 163 -0.48 -16.64 -1.10
C PHE A 163 -0.36 -15.36 -1.91
N GLN A 164 -1.34 -15.12 -2.77
CA GLN A 164 -1.41 -13.94 -3.63
C GLN A 164 -2.32 -12.90 -3.00
N GLN A 165 -1.88 -11.64 -2.98
CA GLN A 165 -2.66 -10.52 -2.44
C GLN A 165 -2.33 -9.21 -3.14
N ASP A 166 -3.34 -8.44 -3.49
CA ASP A 166 -3.21 -7.10 -4.09
C ASP A 166 -2.97 -6.00 -3.04
N TRP A 167 -1.80 -6.01 -2.45
CA TRP A 167 -1.49 -5.06 -1.38
C TRP A 167 -0.73 -3.81 -1.86
N ASN A 168 -0.08 -3.86 -3.02
CA ASN A 168 0.81 -2.80 -3.53
C ASN A 168 0.20 -2.04 -4.71
N VAL A 169 -0.38 -2.76 -5.67
CA VAL A 169 -1.11 -2.19 -6.80
C VAL A 169 -2.44 -2.91 -6.87
N ARG A 170 -3.53 -2.17 -6.64
CA ARG A 170 -4.88 -2.71 -6.66
C ARG A 170 -5.15 -3.47 -7.96
N GLY A 171 -5.64 -4.69 -7.84
CA GLY A 171 -5.89 -5.58 -8.98
C GLY A 171 -4.66 -6.27 -9.55
N VAL A 172 -3.50 -6.22 -8.87
CA VAL A 172 -2.32 -7.02 -9.19
C VAL A 172 -1.83 -7.74 -7.95
N ASP A 173 -1.94 -9.04 -7.97
CA ASP A 173 -1.58 -9.90 -6.85
C ASP A 173 -0.06 -10.08 -6.76
N ASP A 174 0.50 -9.63 -5.65
CA ASP A 174 1.88 -9.91 -5.26
C ASP A 174 1.92 -11.12 -4.32
N GLU A 175 2.98 -11.92 -4.40
CA GLU A 175 3.20 -13.01 -3.46
C GLU A 175 3.56 -12.46 -2.08
N VAL A 176 2.82 -12.91 -1.06
CA VAL A 176 3.00 -12.57 0.35
C VAL A 176 3.26 -13.84 1.13
N ALA A 177 4.18 -13.79 2.09
CA ALA A 177 4.44 -14.90 3.00
C ALA A 177 3.81 -14.64 4.37
N GLU A 178 3.10 -15.61 4.92
CA GLU A 178 2.83 -15.67 6.36
C GLU A 178 3.93 -16.46 7.05
N ALA A 179 4.44 -15.92 8.14
CA ALA A 179 5.55 -16.51 8.86
C ALA A 179 5.39 -16.40 10.38
N TYR A 180 5.99 -17.37 11.09
CA TYR A 180 6.22 -17.31 12.53
C TYR A 180 7.64 -16.86 12.79
N PHE A 181 7.79 -15.88 13.66
CA PHE A 181 9.11 -15.37 14.04
C PHE A 181 9.58 -15.93 15.37
N PHE A 182 10.90 -16.07 15.49
CA PHE A 182 11.61 -16.59 16.67
C PHE A 182 12.86 -15.78 16.92
N MET A 183 13.33 -15.81 18.16
CA MET A 183 14.58 -15.16 18.54
C MET A 183 15.50 -16.15 19.25
N ALA A 184 16.79 -16.04 18.98
CA ALA A 184 17.85 -16.77 19.67
C ALA A 184 19.02 -15.84 19.98
N LYS A 185 19.73 -16.07 21.10
CA LYS A 185 20.94 -15.34 21.46
C LYS A 185 22.10 -15.76 20.57
N ASP A 186 22.24 -17.05 20.36
CA ASP A 186 23.32 -17.64 19.59
C ASP A 186 22.90 -17.90 18.14
N LYS A 187 23.89 -17.87 17.23
CA LYS A 187 23.66 -18.15 15.82
C LYS A 187 23.15 -19.58 15.63
N PRO A 188 21.94 -19.75 15.02
CA PRO A 188 21.41 -21.06 14.78
C PRO A 188 22.26 -21.83 13.76
N GLN A 189 22.50 -23.11 14.01
CA GLN A 189 23.30 -24.00 13.16
C GLN A 189 22.45 -25.09 12.48
N SER A 190 21.25 -25.33 13.01
CA SER A 190 20.40 -26.44 12.57
C SER A 190 18.90 -26.16 12.79
N ILE A 191 18.06 -26.97 12.15
CA ILE A 191 16.62 -26.96 12.40
C ILE A 191 16.27 -27.31 13.85
N GLU A 192 17.11 -28.09 14.53
CA GLU A 192 16.89 -28.39 15.96
C GLU A 192 17.09 -27.17 16.86
N ASP A 193 17.95 -26.23 16.49
CA ASP A 193 18.09 -24.96 17.21
C ASP A 193 16.86 -24.07 17.01
N PHE A 194 16.31 -24.06 15.79
CA PHE A 194 15.04 -23.39 15.50
C PHE A 194 13.90 -23.98 16.35
N LYS A 195 13.76 -25.30 16.44
CA LYS A 195 12.69 -25.94 17.22
C LYS A 195 12.75 -25.61 18.72
N LYS A 196 13.92 -25.30 19.25
CA LYS A 196 14.14 -24.89 20.66
C LYS A 196 13.94 -23.40 20.88
N ALA A 197 13.93 -22.61 19.83
CA ALA A 197 13.81 -21.16 19.92
C ALA A 197 12.43 -20.73 20.40
N ARG A 198 12.40 -19.61 21.11
CA ARG A 198 11.15 -19.04 21.62
C ARG A 198 10.44 -18.24 20.52
N PRO A 199 9.14 -18.50 20.28
CA PRO A 199 8.38 -17.72 19.30
C PRO A 199 8.12 -16.29 19.76
N VAL A 200 8.07 -15.38 18.82
CA VAL A 200 7.68 -13.98 19.00
C VAL A 200 6.16 -13.88 19.04
N CYS A 201 5.61 -13.24 20.06
CA CYS A 201 4.18 -12.96 20.18
C CYS A 201 3.91 -11.48 19.90
N PHE A 202 3.54 -11.11 18.69
CA PHE A 202 3.34 -9.72 18.26
C PHE A 202 2.26 -8.97 19.04
N SER A 203 1.28 -9.67 19.59
CA SER A 203 0.22 -9.06 20.41
C SER A 203 -0.35 -10.05 21.41
N LYS A 204 -0.56 -9.59 22.65
CA LYS A 204 -1.28 -10.28 23.72
C LYS A 204 -2.59 -9.56 23.99
N GLY A 205 -3.64 -9.82 23.22
CA GLY A 205 -5.00 -9.47 23.59
C GLY A 205 -5.54 -10.41 24.67
N LYS A 206 -6.60 -9.99 25.44
CA LYS A 206 -7.20 -10.83 26.50
C LYS A 206 -7.59 -12.24 26.00
N ASP A 207 -7.95 -12.37 24.73
CA ASP A 207 -8.45 -13.61 24.14
C ASP A 207 -7.68 -14.05 22.87
N SER A 208 -6.56 -13.39 22.51
CA SER A 208 -5.86 -13.73 21.27
C SER A 208 -4.38 -13.39 21.31
N ARG A 209 -3.55 -14.43 21.33
CA ARG A 209 -2.11 -14.28 21.08
C ARG A 209 -1.87 -14.34 19.58
N ARG A 210 -1.09 -13.41 19.03
CA ARG A 210 -0.74 -13.33 17.62
C ARG A 210 0.72 -13.68 17.43
N TYR A 211 1.00 -14.78 16.77
CA TYR A 211 2.35 -15.26 16.49
C TYR A 211 2.73 -15.18 15.01
N LYS A 212 1.74 -14.96 14.14
CA LYS A 212 1.97 -14.82 12.70
C LYS A 212 2.12 -13.36 12.30
N ALA A 213 3.01 -13.12 11.34
CA ALA A 213 3.06 -11.88 10.59
C ALA A 213 3.08 -12.18 9.08
N LYS A 214 2.44 -11.29 8.31
CA LYS A 214 2.58 -11.25 6.86
C LYS A 214 3.83 -10.47 6.52
N ILE A 215 4.81 -11.11 5.91
CA ILE A 215 5.98 -10.42 5.38
C ILE A 215 5.58 -9.82 4.04
N VAL A 216 5.48 -8.50 4.02
CA VAL A 216 5.05 -7.71 2.87
C VAL A 216 6.27 -6.96 2.32
N GLU A 217 6.64 -7.23 1.08
CA GLU A 217 7.82 -6.61 0.49
C GLU A 217 7.62 -6.25 -0.99
N ARG A 218 8.25 -5.15 -1.39
CA ARG A 218 8.26 -4.69 -2.80
C ARG A 218 9.58 -5.00 -3.50
N SER A 219 10.57 -5.44 -2.75
CA SER A 219 11.91 -5.67 -3.27
C SER A 219 12.75 -6.49 -2.31
N LYS A 220 13.41 -7.50 -2.81
CA LYS A 220 14.42 -8.29 -2.08
C LYS A 220 15.59 -7.44 -1.52
N ARG A 221 15.81 -6.24 -2.08
CA ARG A 221 16.88 -5.31 -1.61
C ARG A 221 16.66 -4.79 -0.18
N LYS A 222 15.43 -4.86 0.34
CA LYS A 222 15.09 -4.42 1.71
C LYS A 222 15.32 -5.50 2.75
N ARG A 223 15.52 -6.75 2.33
CA ARG A 223 15.84 -7.86 3.23
C ARG A 223 17.18 -7.64 3.94
N PRO A 224 17.35 -8.18 5.14
CA PRO A 224 18.68 -8.26 5.77
C PRO A 224 19.70 -8.89 4.80
N LYS A 225 20.88 -8.30 4.68
CA LYS A 225 21.90 -8.76 3.70
C LYS A 225 22.46 -10.15 4.04
N ASP A 226 22.39 -10.54 5.30
CA ASP A 226 22.82 -11.81 5.86
C ASP A 226 21.68 -12.81 6.02
N LEU A 227 20.50 -12.50 5.47
CA LEU A 227 19.37 -13.45 5.47
C LEU A 227 19.80 -14.78 4.85
N THR A 228 19.77 -15.82 5.65
CA THR A 228 20.30 -17.14 5.31
C THR A 228 19.23 -18.21 5.50
N LEU A 229 19.12 -19.12 4.54
CA LEU A 229 18.30 -20.32 4.67
C LEU A 229 18.97 -21.29 5.67
N LEU A 230 18.28 -21.61 6.76
CA LEU A 230 18.74 -22.61 7.74
C LEU A 230 18.41 -24.04 7.29
N GLY A 231 17.27 -24.21 6.65
CA GLY A 231 16.78 -25.49 6.15
C GLY A 231 15.27 -25.51 6.05
N SER A 232 14.70 -26.72 5.91
CA SER A 232 13.25 -26.93 5.86
C SER A 232 12.78 -27.75 7.07
N CYS A 233 11.61 -27.41 7.62
CA CYS A 233 11.02 -28.08 8.75
C CYS A 233 9.57 -28.52 8.41
N GLU A 234 9.40 -29.74 7.94
CA GLU A 234 8.09 -30.29 7.54
C GLU A 234 7.17 -30.58 8.72
N SER A 235 7.74 -30.83 9.91
CA SER A 235 7.00 -31.25 11.11
C SER A 235 6.85 -30.13 12.16
N PHE A 236 6.95 -28.87 11.75
CA PHE A 236 6.76 -27.74 12.67
C PHE A 236 5.32 -27.67 13.17
N GLN A 237 5.16 -27.57 14.49
CA GLN A 237 3.87 -27.34 15.11
C GLN A 237 3.81 -25.89 15.64
N PRO A 238 2.99 -25.04 15.03
CA PRO A 238 2.91 -23.65 15.41
C PRO A 238 2.27 -23.49 16.79
N PRO A 239 2.61 -22.39 17.51
CA PRO A 239 1.91 -22.02 18.73
C PRO A 239 0.41 -21.84 18.47
N LYS A 240 -0.44 -22.20 19.43
CA LYS A 240 -1.87 -21.90 19.35
C LYS A 240 -2.09 -20.39 19.27
N HIS A 241 -2.76 -19.94 18.22
CA HIS A 241 -2.99 -18.51 17.96
C HIS A 241 -4.39 -18.28 17.37
N ASN A 242 -4.79 -17.01 17.32
CA ASN A 242 -6.02 -16.62 16.62
C ASN A 242 -5.68 -16.37 15.14
N ASP A 243 -6.20 -17.21 14.25
CA ASP A 243 -5.93 -17.14 12.80
C ASP A 243 -6.56 -15.93 12.09
N LYS A 244 -7.50 -15.22 12.75
CA LYS A 244 -8.29 -14.17 12.09
C LYS A 244 -7.52 -12.88 11.84
N ILE A 245 -6.43 -12.63 12.56
CA ILE A 245 -5.66 -11.38 12.46
C ILE A 245 -4.19 -11.71 12.42
N THR A 246 -3.54 -11.32 11.34
CA THR A 246 -2.10 -11.44 11.15
C THR A 246 -1.48 -10.05 11.13
N GLU A 247 -0.40 -9.83 11.87
CA GLU A 247 0.35 -8.58 11.84
C GLU A 247 1.02 -8.40 10.47
N LEU A 248 1.20 -7.14 10.04
CA LEU A 248 2.01 -6.82 8.87
C LEU A 248 3.46 -6.61 9.31
N PHE A 249 4.38 -7.16 8.57
CA PHE A 249 5.82 -7.00 8.80
C PHE A 249 6.49 -6.52 7.51
N PHE A 250 7.16 -5.39 7.61
CA PHE A 250 8.01 -4.82 6.58
C PHE A 250 9.45 -4.81 7.10
N TRP A 251 10.44 -4.82 6.24
CA TRP A 251 11.85 -4.74 6.66
C TRP A 251 12.22 -3.29 7.08
N MET A 252 11.56 -2.77 8.13
CA MET A 252 11.73 -1.40 8.62
C MET A 252 11.85 -1.37 10.15
N GLU A 253 12.45 -0.32 10.70
CA GLU A 253 12.69 -0.19 12.13
C GLU A 253 11.45 -0.38 13.01
N PRO A 254 10.27 0.22 12.73
CA PRO A 254 9.07 0.01 13.55
C PRO A 254 8.65 -1.46 13.68
N ASP A 255 8.87 -2.25 12.63
CA ASP A 255 8.51 -3.66 12.61
C ASP A 255 9.52 -4.51 13.41
N PHE A 256 10.80 -4.16 13.35
CA PHE A 256 11.82 -4.75 14.23
C PHE A 256 11.51 -4.46 15.69
N ARG A 257 11.10 -3.24 16.04
CA ARG A 257 10.64 -2.88 17.40
C ARG A 257 9.44 -3.73 17.82
N SER A 258 8.45 -3.91 16.95
CA SER A 258 7.28 -4.76 17.21
C SER A 258 7.68 -6.22 17.44
N MET A 259 8.60 -6.76 16.66
CA MET A 259 9.14 -8.11 16.80
C MET A 259 9.89 -8.28 18.14
N LEU A 260 10.80 -7.37 18.48
CA LEU A 260 11.60 -7.44 19.70
C LEU A 260 10.72 -7.31 20.96
N ARG A 261 9.76 -6.37 20.96
CA ARG A 261 8.74 -6.28 22.01
C ARG A 261 7.94 -7.55 22.13
N GLY A 262 7.57 -8.14 21.00
CA GLY A 262 6.83 -9.40 20.96
C GLY A 262 7.59 -10.59 21.51
N TYR A 263 8.92 -10.54 21.48
CA TYR A 263 9.77 -11.55 22.11
C TYR A 263 9.80 -11.44 23.64
N GLU A 264 9.70 -10.24 24.19
CA GLU A 264 9.64 -10.01 25.65
C GLU A 264 8.34 -10.52 26.28
N TYR A 265 7.27 -10.61 25.51
CA TYR A 265 6.00 -11.15 25.96
C TYR A 265 6.10 -12.67 26.15
#